data_1e1be123947a5c451497f9df010dc51f
#
_entry.id   1e1be123947a5c451497f9df010dc51f
#
_cell.length_a   1.000
_cell.length_b   1.000
_cell.length_c   1.000
_cell.angle_alpha   90.00
_cell.angle_beta   90.00
_cell.angle_gamma   90.00
#
_symmetry.space_group_name_H-M   'P 1'
#
loop_
_entity.id
_entity.type
_entity.pdbx_description
1 polymer ?
#
loop_
_entity_poly.entity_id
_entity_poly.type
_entity_poly.pdbx_seq_one_letter_code
_entity_poly.pdbx_strand_id
1 'polypeptide(L)'
;MAATESMTSRERAQRALNHEGTDRIPIDLGGFQTGIHRVAYEDLLDYLGLEEEVTILDPIQQLAVPSEAILEAFHCDFRYIGANAPAGFDGTIRQEERDGRLWHDLKDEFGVVWSMPDDQGLYMDISHHPLAGATIDDLDGYPFPDGSDPSRFAGLRERAQAMREGTSYALSSTICGVTYEICWYMRGLERWFMDMIENPAFCEALLDRTSGYWVDWMTGYLGEVGDLLDVVMIGDDLAGQHGPLFSPRTYRQVVRPRQQRVIDTIESHTQAKIWYHTCGDCSTYIPDFIEMGIDVLNPVQISTPGMDARQLKDKWGDEIAFWGGGIDSQHVLPTATPEAVREAVRENVTIF
;
A
#
# COMPACT_ATOMS: atom_id res chain seq x y z
N MET A 1 -17.88 -29.71 -2.94
CA MET A 1 -19.10 -28.90 -2.80
C MET A 1 -18.61 -27.50 -2.45
N ALA A 2 -18.98 -26.49 -3.20
CA ALA A 2 -18.71 -25.12 -2.79
C ALA A 2 -19.43 -24.89 -1.45
N ALA A 3 -18.71 -24.39 -0.44
CA ALA A 3 -19.34 -23.99 0.81
C ALA A 3 -20.39 -22.93 0.50
N THR A 4 -21.58 -23.08 1.07
CA THR A 4 -22.62 -22.07 0.89
C THR A 4 -22.19 -20.86 1.69
N GLU A 5 -21.93 -19.73 1.03
CA GLU A 5 -21.60 -18.48 1.72
C GLU A 5 -22.77 -18.09 2.62
N SER A 6 -22.49 -17.92 3.90
CA SER A 6 -23.48 -17.61 4.93
C SER A 6 -23.31 -16.19 5.52
N MET A 7 -22.18 -15.54 5.18
CA MET A 7 -21.83 -14.20 5.62
C MET A 7 -21.82 -13.23 4.45
N THR A 8 -22.16 -11.97 4.71
CA THR A 8 -21.85 -10.90 3.77
C THR A 8 -20.33 -10.66 3.70
N SER A 9 -19.87 -10.06 2.63
CA SER A 9 -18.43 -9.72 2.46
C SER A 9 -17.90 -8.88 3.64
N ARG A 10 -18.70 -7.90 4.09
CA ARG A 10 -18.35 -7.04 5.22
C ARG A 10 -18.25 -7.81 6.54
N GLU A 11 -19.24 -8.66 6.84
CA GLU A 11 -19.23 -9.50 8.05
C GLU A 11 -18.03 -10.43 8.05
N ARG A 12 -17.73 -11.04 6.91
CA ARG A 12 -16.57 -11.92 6.74
C ARG A 12 -15.26 -11.18 6.98
N ALA A 13 -15.08 -10.01 6.36
CA ALA A 13 -13.92 -9.16 6.55
C ALA A 13 -13.74 -8.75 8.02
N GLN A 14 -14.78 -8.22 8.64
CA GLN A 14 -14.75 -7.79 10.05
C GLN A 14 -14.41 -8.93 10.99
N ARG A 15 -15.00 -10.12 10.80
CA ARG A 15 -14.69 -11.28 11.63
C ARG A 15 -13.26 -11.75 11.46
N ALA A 16 -12.77 -11.85 10.22
CA ALA A 16 -11.38 -12.24 9.97
C ALA A 16 -10.40 -11.25 10.61
N LEU A 17 -10.65 -9.95 10.50
CA LEU A 17 -9.84 -8.89 11.10
C LEU A 17 -9.91 -8.86 12.63
N ASN A 18 -10.90 -9.50 13.24
CA ASN A 18 -11.05 -9.69 14.68
C ASN A 18 -10.65 -11.10 15.15
N HIS A 19 -9.91 -11.85 14.34
CA HIS A 19 -9.47 -13.23 14.63
C HIS A 19 -10.62 -14.21 14.91
N GLU A 20 -11.80 -13.95 14.33
CA GLU A 20 -12.96 -14.81 14.44
C GLU A 20 -13.10 -15.73 13.22
N GLY A 21 -13.73 -16.90 13.41
CA GLY A 21 -13.98 -17.84 12.32
C GLY A 21 -14.93 -17.29 11.26
N THR A 22 -14.65 -17.59 10.00
CA THR A 22 -15.41 -17.18 8.82
C THR A 22 -15.86 -18.39 7.99
N ASP A 23 -16.85 -18.18 7.13
CA ASP A 23 -17.34 -19.23 6.20
C ASP A 23 -16.36 -19.54 5.07
N ARG A 24 -15.52 -18.57 4.69
CA ARG A 24 -14.33 -18.68 3.83
C ARG A 24 -13.35 -17.55 4.15
N ILE A 25 -12.14 -17.66 3.66
CA ILE A 25 -11.15 -16.55 3.75
C ILE A 25 -11.66 -15.36 2.94
N PRO A 26 -11.56 -14.12 3.48
CA PRO A 26 -11.78 -12.91 2.70
C PRO A 26 -10.81 -12.83 1.52
N ILE A 27 -11.29 -12.40 0.37
CA ILE A 27 -10.49 -12.22 -0.85
C ILE A 27 -10.46 -10.75 -1.18
N ASP A 28 -9.28 -10.27 -1.55
CA ASP A 28 -9.04 -8.90 -1.96
C ASP A 28 -8.27 -8.82 -3.28
N LEU A 29 -8.71 -7.88 -4.12
CA LEU A 29 -8.08 -7.51 -5.38
C LEU A 29 -8.47 -6.06 -5.69
N GLY A 30 -7.51 -5.25 -6.15
CA GLY A 30 -7.82 -3.93 -6.71
C GLY A 30 -7.37 -2.73 -5.89
N GLY A 31 -6.71 -2.93 -4.73
CA GLY A 31 -5.96 -1.86 -4.04
C GLY A 31 -4.58 -1.63 -4.64
N PHE A 32 -3.86 -0.60 -4.19
CA PHE A 32 -2.49 -0.33 -4.64
C PHE A 32 -1.51 -1.47 -4.31
N GLN A 33 -1.65 -2.10 -3.15
CA GLN A 33 -0.77 -3.20 -2.69
C GLN A 33 -1.39 -4.58 -2.88
N THR A 34 -2.61 -4.63 -3.38
CA THR A 34 -3.34 -5.87 -3.69
C THR A 34 -3.83 -5.88 -5.13
N GLY A 35 -3.25 -4.98 -5.95
CA GLY A 35 -3.62 -4.76 -7.33
C GLY A 35 -3.10 -5.81 -8.30
N ILE A 36 -3.49 -5.67 -9.55
CA ILE A 36 -3.05 -6.48 -10.66
C ILE A 36 -2.42 -5.58 -11.72
N HIS A 37 -1.22 -5.95 -12.17
CA HIS A 37 -0.54 -5.22 -13.24
C HIS A 37 -1.36 -5.29 -14.54
N ARG A 38 -1.41 -4.17 -15.31
CA ARG A 38 -2.25 -4.08 -16.50
C ARG A 38 -2.07 -5.23 -17.49
N VAL A 39 -0.82 -5.67 -17.73
CA VAL A 39 -0.55 -6.80 -18.65
C VAL A 39 -1.18 -8.09 -18.15
N ALA A 40 -1.03 -8.40 -16.86
CA ALA A 40 -1.67 -9.56 -16.27
C ALA A 40 -3.20 -9.45 -16.25
N TYR A 41 -3.74 -8.23 -16.14
CA TYR A 41 -5.17 -7.99 -16.21
C TYR A 41 -5.71 -8.15 -17.63
N GLU A 42 -4.99 -7.65 -18.64
CA GLU A 42 -5.30 -7.86 -20.06
C GLU A 42 -5.32 -9.36 -20.40
N ASP A 43 -4.28 -10.10 -19.97
CA ASP A 43 -4.22 -11.56 -20.14
C ASP A 43 -5.39 -12.29 -19.42
N LEU A 44 -5.79 -11.80 -18.25
CA LEU A 44 -6.93 -12.33 -17.50
C LEU A 44 -8.25 -12.10 -18.25
N LEU A 45 -8.47 -10.91 -18.79
CA LEU A 45 -9.66 -10.58 -19.59
C LEU A 45 -9.73 -11.48 -20.83
N ASP A 46 -8.62 -11.65 -21.54
CA ASP A 46 -8.52 -12.53 -22.71
C ASP A 46 -8.84 -14.00 -22.33
N TYR A 47 -8.28 -14.47 -21.21
CA TYR A 47 -8.54 -15.83 -20.71
C TYR A 47 -10.03 -16.07 -20.38
N LEU A 48 -10.70 -15.03 -19.83
CA LEU A 48 -12.12 -15.08 -19.47
C LEU A 48 -13.05 -14.78 -20.65
N GLY A 49 -12.51 -14.34 -21.80
CA GLY A 49 -13.28 -13.96 -22.97
C GLY A 49 -14.09 -12.67 -22.76
N LEU A 50 -13.57 -11.74 -21.95
CA LEU A 50 -14.18 -10.46 -21.65
C LEU A 50 -13.52 -9.35 -22.47
N GLU A 51 -14.33 -8.47 -23.06
CA GLU A 51 -13.87 -7.28 -23.79
C GLU A 51 -14.19 -6.05 -22.93
N GLU A 52 -13.17 -5.50 -22.26
CA GLU A 52 -13.28 -4.32 -21.41
C GLU A 52 -12.13 -3.35 -21.69
N GLU A 53 -12.39 -2.05 -21.54
CA GLU A 53 -11.33 -1.04 -21.58
C GLU A 53 -10.58 -1.03 -20.26
N VAL A 54 -9.26 -1.20 -20.31
CA VAL A 54 -8.40 -1.23 -19.10
C VAL A 54 -8.13 0.20 -18.63
N THR A 55 -8.61 0.52 -17.45
CA THR A 55 -8.32 1.77 -16.75
C THR A 55 -7.14 1.58 -15.82
N ILE A 56 -6.22 2.54 -15.77
CA ILE A 56 -5.04 2.49 -14.88
C ILE A 56 -5.38 3.14 -13.54
N LEU A 57 -5.19 2.39 -12.46
CA LEU A 57 -5.29 2.85 -11.08
C LEU A 57 -4.04 3.61 -10.65
N ASP A 58 -2.88 3.01 -10.91
CA ASP A 58 -1.57 3.57 -10.56
C ASP A 58 -0.64 3.55 -11.79
N PRO A 59 -0.30 4.71 -12.32
CA PRO A 59 0.58 4.79 -13.48
C PRO A 59 2.05 4.44 -13.16
N ILE A 60 2.48 4.51 -11.90
CA ILE A 60 3.85 4.17 -11.50
C ILE A 60 4.04 2.65 -11.56
N GLN A 61 3.17 1.91 -10.90
CA GLN A 61 3.21 0.45 -10.89
C GLN A 61 2.45 -0.19 -12.06
N GLN A 62 1.82 0.59 -12.92
CA GLN A 62 0.98 0.12 -14.03
C GLN A 62 -0.15 -0.81 -13.57
N LEU A 63 -0.78 -0.50 -12.44
CA LEU A 63 -1.89 -1.28 -11.91
C LEU A 63 -3.19 -0.94 -12.62
N ALA A 64 -3.95 -1.97 -12.97
CA ALA A 64 -5.29 -1.82 -13.54
C ALA A 64 -6.35 -1.64 -12.44
N VAL A 65 -7.47 -0.99 -12.81
CA VAL A 65 -8.70 -1.00 -12.02
C VAL A 65 -9.50 -2.23 -12.43
N PRO A 66 -9.63 -3.27 -11.59
CA PRO A 66 -10.49 -4.40 -11.92
C PRO A 66 -11.95 -3.97 -12.02
N SER A 67 -12.66 -4.44 -13.04
CA SER A 67 -14.09 -4.18 -13.18
C SER A 67 -14.89 -4.85 -12.08
N GLU A 68 -16.10 -4.36 -11.81
CA GLU A 68 -16.99 -4.99 -10.82
C GLU A 68 -17.30 -6.45 -11.19
N ALA A 69 -17.42 -6.75 -12.48
CA ALA A 69 -17.64 -8.11 -12.97
C ALA A 69 -16.48 -9.06 -12.59
N ILE A 70 -15.23 -8.60 -12.65
CA ILE A 70 -14.05 -9.36 -12.21
C ILE A 70 -14.05 -9.51 -10.69
N LEU A 71 -14.30 -8.43 -9.96
CA LEU A 71 -14.32 -8.49 -8.50
C LEU A 71 -15.41 -9.44 -7.98
N GLU A 72 -16.58 -9.47 -8.59
CA GLU A 72 -17.65 -10.41 -8.28
C GLU A 72 -17.30 -11.86 -8.68
N ALA A 73 -16.73 -12.06 -9.87
CA ALA A 73 -16.34 -13.39 -10.34
C ALA A 73 -15.27 -14.05 -9.46
N PHE A 74 -14.40 -13.24 -8.85
CA PHE A 74 -13.39 -13.69 -7.90
C PHE A 74 -13.83 -13.60 -6.44
N HIS A 75 -15.10 -13.29 -6.17
CA HIS A 75 -15.66 -13.17 -4.81
C HIS A 75 -14.88 -12.21 -3.91
N CYS A 76 -14.43 -11.07 -4.46
CA CYS A 76 -13.68 -10.08 -3.71
C CYS A 76 -14.56 -9.38 -2.68
N ASP A 77 -14.10 -9.35 -1.44
CA ASP A 77 -14.85 -8.86 -0.29
C ASP A 77 -14.69 -7.37 -0.01
N PHE A 78 -13.69 -6.74 -0.63
CA PHE A 78 -13.32 -5.34 -0.37
C PHE A 78 -13.60 -4.44 -1.56
N ARG A 79 -13.90 -3.16 -1.26
CA ARG A 79 -13.94 -2.05 -2.22
C ARG A 79 -13.17 -0.88 -1.63
N TYR A 80 -12.61 -0.04 -2.51
CA TYR A 80 -11.69 1.01 -2.13
C TYR A 80 -12.28 2.38 -2.36
N ILE A 81 -12.03 3.29 -1.43
CA ILE A 81 -12.41 4.69 -1.53
C ILE A 81 -11.17 5.57 -1.37
N GLY A 82 -10.78 6.29 -2.42
CA GLY A 82 -9.64 7.19 -2.44
C GLY A 82 -10.04 8.65 -2.43
N ALA A 83 -9.14 9.49 -1.92
CA ALA A 83 -9.21 10.94 -2.08
C ALA A 83 -8.97 11.33 -3.54
N ASN A 84 -9.35 12.54 -3.90
CA ASN A 84 -9.03 13.12 -5.19
C ASN A 84 -7.57 13.62 -5.20
N ALA A 85 -6.99 13.85 -6.38
CA ALA A 85 -5.82 14.70 -6.50
C ALA A 85 -6.16 16.13 -6.07
N PRO A 86 -5.20 16.91 -5.52
CA PRO A 86 -5.45 18.29 -5.13
C PRO A 86 -5.74 19.18 -6.34
N ALA A 87 -6.50 20.23 -6.14
CA ALA A 87 -6.81 21.20 -7.19
C ALA A 87 -5.52 21.81 -7.77
N GLY A 88 -5.39 21.76 -9.07
CA GLY A 88 -4.21 22.32 -9.77
C GLY A 88 -2.99 21.40 -9.85
N PHE A 89 -3.08 20.17 -9.32
CA PHE A 89 -2.05 19.16 -9.55
C PHE A 89 -2.06 18.72 -11.02
N ASP A 90 -0.91 18.82 -11.67
CA ASP A 90 -0.70 18.33 -13.04
C ASP A 90 -0.12 16.91 -13.00
N GLY A 91 -0.98 15.92 -12.92
CA GLY A 91 -0.63 14.49 -13.01
C GLY A 91 -0.45 13.99 -14.45
N THR A 92 -0.23 14.87 -15.41
CA THR A 92 -0.08 14.50 -16.81
C THR A 92 1.22 13.74 -17.04
N ILE A 93 1.11 12.54 -17.64
CA ILE A 93 2.28 11.79 -18.11
C ILE A 93 2.77 12.48 -19.39
N ARG A 94 4.02 12.94 -19.35
CA ARG A 94 4.67 13.63 -20.48
C ARG A 94 5.51 12.63 -21.25
N GLN A 95 5.54 12.79 -22.56
CA GLN A 95 6.39 12.00 -23.43
C GLN A 95 7.62 12.81 -23.82
N GLU A 96 8.79 12.22 -23.72
CA GLU A 96 10.07 12.81 -24.10
C GLU A 96 10.94 11.80 -24.82
N GLU A 97 11.58 12.23 -25.91
CA GLU A 97 12.58 11.41 -26.60
C GLU A 97 13.96 11.64 -25.98
N ARG A 98 14.62 10.58 -25.50
CA ARG A 98 15.97 10.57 -24.94
C ARG A 98 16.80 9.49 -25.63
N ASP A 99 17.89 9.87 -26.24
CA ASP A 99 18.82 8.96 -26.92
C ASP A 99 18.13 8.06 -27.97
N GLY A 100 17.15 8.59 -28.68
CA GLY A 100 16.38 7.88 -29.72
C GLY A 100 15.34 6.89 -29.16
N ARG A 101 15.01 7.00 -27.88
CA ARG A 101 13.99 6.19 -27.19
C ARG A 101 12.92 7.08 -26.56
N LEU A 102 11.67 6.71 -26.72
CA LEU A 102 10.54 7.43 -26.11
C LEU A 102 10.41 7.04 -24.64
N TRP A 103 10.22 8.04 -23.78
CA TRP A 103 10.01 7.90 -22.34
C TRP A 103 8.71 8.53 -21.90
N HIS A 104 8.12 7.97 -20.88
CA HIS A 104 6.94 8.50 -20.19
C HIS A 104 7.37 9.00 -18.81
N ASP A 105 7.17 10.28 -18.54
CA ASP A 105 7.54 10.93 -17.29
C ASP A 105 6.30 11.39 -16.54
N LEU A 106 6.24 11.07 -15.25
CA LEU A 106 5.25 11.56 -14.30
C LEU A 106 5.98 12.31 -13.18
N LYS A 107 5.59 13.57 -12.94
CA LYS A 107 6.04 14.30 -11.77
C LYS A 107 4.96 14.23 -10.70
N ASP A 108 5.31 13.69 -9.52
CA ASP A 108 4.38 13.61 -8.39
C ASP A 108 4.28 14.94 -7.60
N GLU A 109 3.41 14.97 -6.61
CA GLU A 109 3.17 16.15 -5.77
C GLU A 109 4.39 16.59 -4.96
N PHE A 110 5.27 15.65 -4.63
CA PHE A 110 6.52 15.92 -3.90
C PHE A 110 7.67 16.32 -4.82
N GLY A 111 7.41 16.44 -6.12
CA GLY A 111 8.40 16.87 -7.10
C GLY A 111 9.34 15.77 -7.58
N VAL A 112 9.13 14.52 -7.16
CA VAL A 112 9.86 13.35 -7.69
C VAL A 112 9.42 13.10 -9.12
N VAL A 113 10.37 12.80 -10.02
CA VAL A 113 10.03 12.41 -11.39
C VAL A 113 10.23 10.92 -11.57
N TRP A 114 9.16 10.27 -11.99
CA TRP A 114 9.09 8.86 -12.31
C TRP A 114 9.12 8.69 -13.82
N SER A 115 9.91 7.76 -14.32
CA SER A 115 10.12 7.59 -15.77
C SER A 115 10.06 6.12 -16.16
N MET A 116 9.47 5.86 -17.32
CA MET A 116 9.40 4.52 -17.91
C MET A 116 9.65 4.61 -19.42
N PRO A 117 10.48 3.73 -20.02
CA PRO A 117 10.59 3.66 -21.46
C PRO A 117 9.34 3.03 -22.08
N ASP A 118 8.91 3.55 -23.24
CA ASP A 118 7.70 3.09 -23.94
C ASP A 118 7.77 1.61 -24.38
N ASP A 119 8.91 1.18 -24.84
CA ASP A 119 9.09 -0.10 -25.54
C ASP A 119 9.32 -1.33 -24.64
N GLN A 120 9.73 -1.13 -23.39
CA GLN A 120 10.10 -2.22 -22.45
C GLN A 120 9.72 -1.94 -21.01
N GLY A 121 9.02 -0.85 -20.73
CA GLY A 121 8.68 -0.45 -19.35
C GLY A 121 7.50 -1.26 -18.82
N LEU A 122 7.71 -1.89 -17.65
CA LEU A 122 6.62 -2.49 -16.86
C LEU A 122 6.25 -1.61 -15.68
N TYR A 123 7.21 -0.83 -15.16
CA TYR A 123 7.06 0.09 -14.03
C TYR A 123 7.81 1.38 -14.31
N MET A 124 7.41 2.46 -13.64
CA MET A 124 8.20 3.69 -13.62
C MET A 124 9.23 3.62 -12.50
N ASP A 125 10.47 3.97 -12.82
CA ASP A 125 11.55 4.17 -11.86
C ASP A 125 11.81 5.65 -11.60
N ILE A 126 12.38 5.99 -10.44
CA ILE A 126 12.70 7.38 -10.12
C ILE A 126 13.88 7.85 -10.99
N SER A 127 13.66 8.88 -11.78
CA SER A 127 14.66 9.53 -12.63
C SER A 127 15.17 10.86 -12.07
N HIS A 128 14.43 11.47 -11.12
CA HIS A 128 14.83 12.72 -10.48
C HIS A 128 14.39 12.77 -9.02
N HIS A 129 15.36 13.07 -8.15
CA HIS A 129 15.21 13.27 -6.73
C HIS A 129 15.31 14.78 -6.41
N PRO A 130 14.22 15.48 -6.08
CA PRO A 130 14.24 16.94 -5.96
C PRO A 130 15.12 17.48 -4.82
N LEU A 131 15.40 16.67 -3.82
CA LEU A 131 16.25 17.03 -2.68
C LEU A 131 17.63 16.35 -2.70
N ALA A 132 18.09 15.78 -3.83
CA ALA A 132 19.35 15.06 -3.91
C ALA A 132 20.57 15.84 -3.38
N GLY A 133 20.64 17.16 -3.62
CA GLY A 133 21.72 18.03 -3.18
C GLY A 133 21.33 19.01 -2.08
N ALA A 134 20.12 18.92 -1.52
CA ALA A 134 19.59 19.90 -0.57
C ALA A 134 20.31 19.86 0.79
N THR A 135 20.39 21.00 1.44
CA THR A 135 20.79 21.16 2.84
C THR A 135 19.52 21.24 3.72
N ILE A 136 19.70 21.25 5.05
CA ILE A 136 18.55 21.37 5.97
C ILE A 136 17.83 22.72 5.80
N ASP A 137 18.57 23.79 5.49
CA ASP A 137 17.99 25.13 5.29
C ASP A 137 17.13 25.20 4.02
N ASP A 138 17.40 24.37 3.02
CA ASP A 138 16.61 24.31 1.79
C ASP A 138 15.22 23.72 2.01
N LEU A 139 15.02 22.93 3.08
CA LEU A 139 13.73 22.34 3.41
C LEU A 139 12.67 23.39 3.76
N ASP A 140 13.06 24.53 4.34
CA ASP A 140 12.12 25.60 4.71
C ASP A 140 11.56 26.33 3.47
N GLY A 141 12.31 26.36 2.38
CA GLY A 141 11.89 26.96 1.11
C GLY A 141 11.28 25.97 0.12
N TYR A 142 11.29 24.68 0.41
CA TYR A 142 10.79 23.66 -0.48
C TYR A 142 9.25 23.66 -0.51
N PRO A 143 8.61 23.62 -1.70
CA PRO A 143 7.16 23.64 -1.84
C PRO A 143 6.56 22.24 -1.56
N PHE A 144 6.57 21.79 -0.29
CA PHE A 144 5.86 20.58 0.09
C PHE A 144 4.38 20.70 -0.24
N PRO A 145 3.73 19.59 -0.65
CA PRO A 145 2.29 19.61 -0.91
C PRO A 145 1.50 19.88 0.37
N ASP A 146 0.30 20.44 0.21
CA ASP A 146 -0.64 20.66 1.30
C ASP A 146 -1.50 19.42 1.52
N GLY A 147 -1.29 18.72 2.64
CA GLY A 147 -2.10 17.55 3.02
C GLY A 147 -3.55 17.93 3.37
N SER A 148 -3.77 19.15 3.84
CA SER A 148 -5.09 19.64 4.27
C SER A 148 -5.95 20.24 3.16
N ASP A 149 -5.46 20.28 1.90
CA ASP A 149 -6.20 20.87 0.77
C ASP A 149 -7.60 20.22 0.66
N PRO A 150 -8.69 21.01 0.88
CA PRO A 150 -10.05 20.47 0.92
C PRO A 150 -10.54 19.90 -0.43
N SER A 151 -9.90 20.27 -1.53
CA SER A 151 -10.22 19.70 -2.85
C SER A 151 -9.97 18.20 -2.92
N ARG A 152 -9.04 17.68 -2.11
CA ARG A 152 -8.76 16.25 -1.98
C ARG A 152 -9.97 15.46 -1.48
N PHE A 153 -10.78 16.08 -0.66
CA PHE A 153 -11.88 15.41 0.06
C PHE A 153 -13.25 15.78 -0.51
N ALA A 154 -13.32 16.61 -1.53
CA ALA A 154 -14.58 17.04 -2.14
C ALA A 154 -15.39 15.85 -2.68
N GLY A 155 -16.65 15.69 -2.23
CA GLY A 155 -17.56 14.61 -2.62
C GLY A 155 -17.15 13.22 -2.12
N LEU A 156 -16.17 13.13 -1.21
CA LEU A 156 -15.66 11.86 -0.72
C LEU A 156 -16.69 11.15 0.15
N ARG A 157 -17.35 11.87 1.07
CA ARG A 157 -18.34 11.31 1.96
C ARG A 157 -19.55 10.75 1.21
N GLU A 158 -20.05 11.49 0.22
CA GLU A 158 -21.18 11.04 -0.61
C GLU A 158 -20.86 9.76 -1.38
N ARG A 159 -19.64 9.64 -1.93
CA ARG A 159 -19.18 8.42 -2.60
C ARG A 159 -19.08 7.25 -1.64
N ALA A 160 -18.48 7.45 -0.47
CA ALA A 160 -18.33 6.40 0.54
C ALA A 160 -19.70 5.95 1.11
N GLN A 161 -20.62 6.87 1.36
CA GLN A 161 -21.99 6.55 1.80
C GLN A 161 -22.74 5.73 0.76
N ALA A 162 -22.68 6.12 -0.51
CA ALA A 162 -23.32 5.38 -1.59
C ALA A 162 -22.78 3.93 -1.69
N MET A 163 -21.48 3.73 -1.52
CA MET A 163 -20.87 2.39 -1.48
C MET A 163 -21.33 1.61 -0.22
N ARG A 164 -21.34 2.25 0.95
CA ARG A 164 -21.69 1.63 2.24
C ARG A 164 -23.15 1.19 2.29
N GLU A 165 -24.05 1.99 1.75
CA GLU A 165 -25.50 1.73 1.75
C GLU A 165 -25.91 0.83 0.58
N GLY A 166 -25.26 0.97 -0.58
CA GLY A 166 -25.59 0.23 -1.79
C GLY A 166 -25.04 -1.19 -1.87
N THR A 167 -24.06 -1.55 -1.00
CA THR A 167 -23.39 -2.85 -1.06
C THR A 167 -23.16 -3.46 0.32
N SER A 168 -22.81 -4.74 0.33
CA SER A 168 -22.39 -5.45 1.54
C SER A 168 -20.87 -5.71 1.61
N TYR A 169 -20.07 -5.05 0.75
CA TYR A 169 -18.63 -5.15 0.77
C TYR A 169 -18.01 -4.39 1.95
N ALA A 170 -16.85 -4.84 2.41
CA ALA A 170 -16.03 -4.07 3.33
C ALA A 170 -15.38 -2.88 2.58
N LEU A 171 -15.34 -1.71 3.22
CA LEU A 171 -14.74 -0.51 2.65
C LEU A 171 -13.35 -0.29 3.23
N SER A 172 -12.39 -0.12 2.35
CA SER A 172 -11.01 0.22 2.68
C SER A 172 -10.61 1.56 2.08
N SER A 173 -9.75 2.29 2.76
CA SER A 173 -9.03 3.39 2.11
C SER A 173 -8.13 2.83 0.99
N THR A 174 -7.75 3.66 0.03
CA THR A 174 -6.51 3.41 -0.72
C THR A 174 -5.33 3.62 0.21
N ILE A 175 -4.13 3.13 -0.17
CA ILE A 175 -2.96 3.35 0.66
C ILE A 175 -2.66 4.84 0.79
N CYS A 176 -2.36 5.23 2.00
CA CYS A 176 -1.95 6.57 2.38
C CYS A 176 -0.97 6.46 3.55
N GLY A 177 -0.23 7.53 3.86
CA GLY A 177 0.67 7.50 5.00
C GLY A 177 1.99 6.77 4.76
N VAL A 178 2.61 6.99 3.62
CA VAL A 178 3.98 6.58 3.32
C VAL A 178 4.92 7.65 3.86
N THR A 179 5.42 7.48 5.08
CA THR A 179 6.17 8.52 5.78
C THR A 179 7.66 8.47 5.49
N TYR A 180 8.23 7.28 5.49
CA TYR A 180 9.65 7.04 5.34
C TYR A 180 10.06 6.94 3.87
N GLU A 181 9.31 6.22 3.05
CA GLU A 181 9.67 5.97 1.66
C GLU A 181 9.73 7.26 0.85
N ILE A 182 8.78 8.18 1.06
CA ILE A 182 8.77 9.46 0.37
C ILE A 182 10.06 10.28 0.64
N CYS A 183 10.69 10.10 1.80
CA CYS A 183 11.94 10.77 2.11
C CYS A 183 13.08 10.33 1.18
N TRP A 184 13.23 9.02 0.94
CA TRP A 184 14.27 8.56 0.02
C TRP A 184 13.86 8.71 -1.45
N TYR A 185 12.56 8.75 -1.78
CA TYR A 185 12.12 9.18 -3.11
C TYR A 185 12.59 10.59 -3.42
N MET A 186 12.49 11.50 -2.46
CA MET A 186 12.93 12.88 -2.62
C MET A 186 14.45 13.06 -2.55
N ARG A 187 15.15 12.27 -1.72
CA ARG A 187 16.57 12.44 -1.42
C ARG A 187 17.49 11.60 -2.31
N GLY A 188 17.02 10.46 -2.79
CA GLY A 188 17.80 9.38 -3.37
C GLY A 188 18.20 8.35 -2.32
N LEU A 189 17.98 7.06 -2.62
CA LEU A 189 18.10 5.95 -1.66
C LEU A 189 19.48 5.87 -1.00
N GLU A 190 20.56 5.88 -1.80
CA GLU A 190 21.93 5.80 -1.29
C GLU A 190 22.24 6.99 -0.38
N ARG A 191 21.91 8.22 -0.82
CA ARG A 191 22.16 9.43 -0.05
C ARG A 191 21.35 9.46 1.23
N TRP A 192 20.11 9.00 1.19
CA TRP A 192 19.25 8.89 2.37
C TRP A 192 19.86 8.00 3.46
N PHE A 193 20.34 6.80 3.10
CA PHE A 193 20.98 5.89 4.07
C PHE A 193 22.29 6.46 4.62
N MET A 194 23.05 7.18 3.82
CA MET A 194 24.26 7.88 4.30
C MET A 194 23.87 8.99 5.29
N ASP A 195 22.87 9.79 4.96
CA ASP A 195 22.42 10.89 5.81
C ASP A 195 21.83 10.42 7.15
N MET A 196 21.20 9.25 7.21
CA MET A 196 20.75 8.66 8.49
C MET A 196 21.89 8.47 9.50
N ILE A 197 23.14 8.43 9.04
CA ILE A 197 24.35 8.29 9.87
C ILE A 197 25.12 9.61 9.95
N GLU A 198 25.36 10.26 8.81
CA GLU A 198 26.23 11.42 8.68
C GLU A 198 25.52 12.75 8.97
N ASN A 199 24.21 12.80 8.68
CA ASN A 199 23.39 14.02 8.79
C ASN A 199 22.00 13.72 9.34
N PRO A 200 21.88 13.12 10.55
CA PRO A 200 20.59 12.71 11.11
C PRO A 200 19.60 13.87 11.27
N ALA A 201 20.09 15.09 11.50
CA ALA A 201 19.24 16.27 11.63
C ALA A 201 18.44 16.56 10.33
N PHE A 202 19.05 16.36 9.16
CA PHE A 202 18.36 16.48 7.88
C PHE A 202 17.27 15.40 7.74
N CYS A 203 17.61 14.16 8.07
CA CYS A 203 16.65 13.04 8.00
C CYS A 203 15.45 13.26 8.92
N GLU A 204 15.69 13.70 10.14
CA GLU A 204 14.64 14.01 11.10
C GLU A 204 13.75 15.16 10.61
N ALA A 205 14.36 16.24 10.11
CA ALA A 205 13.61 17.38 9.58
C ALA A 205 12.75 16.99 8.36
N LEU A 206 13.27 16.17 7.44
CA LEU A 206 12.50 15.70 6.28
C LEU A 206 11.36 14.77 6.70
N LEU A 207 11.63 13.80 7.60
CA LEU A 207 10.60 12.93 8.18
C LEU A 207 9.50 13.70 8.92
N ASP A 208 9.86 14.79 9.61
CA ASP A 208 8.87 15.64 10.29
C ASP A 208 7.96 16.37 9.28
N ARG A 209 8.48 16.79 8.12
CA ARG A 209 7.69 17.39 7.04
C ARG A 209 6.75 16.36 6.40
N THR A 210 7.26 15.20 6.03
CA THR A 210 6.46 14.16 5.37
C THR A 210 5.40 13.56 6.29
N SER A 211 5.74 13.28 7.56
CA SER A 211 4.74 12.82 8.54
C SER A 211 3.72 13.89 8.88
N GLY A 212 4.12 15.17 8.93
CA GLY A 212 3.19 16.30 9.11
C GLY A 212 2.16 16.37 7.99
N TYR A 213 2.61 16.26 6.73
CA TYR A 213 1.72 16.17 5.58
C TYR A 213 0.67 15.05 5.75
N TRP A 214 1.11 13.85 6.17
CA TRP A 214 0.20 12.72 6.33
C TRP A 214 -0.75 12.87 7.52
N VAL A 215 -0.33 13.52 8.60
CA VAL A 215 -1.23 13.87 9.71
C VAL A 215 -2.34 14.79 9.23
N ASP A 216 -2.00 15.84 8.47
CA ASP A 216 -2.97 16.78 7.93
C ASP A 216 -3.91 16.09 6.93
N TRP A 217 -3.36 15.26 6.05
CA TRP A 217 -4.12 14.50 5.06
C TRP A 217 -5.10 13.50 5.72
N MET A 218 -4.62 12.73 6.73
CA MET A 218 -5.46 11.78 7.46
C MET A 218 -6.58 12.48 8.23
N THR A 219 -6.28 13.64 8.82
CA THR A 219 -7.28 14.44 9.53
C THR A 219 -8.42 14.84 8.60
N GLY A 220 -8.11 15.34 7.40
CA GLY A 220 -9.13 15.70 6.43
C GLY A 220 -9.88 14.49 5.86
N TYR A 221 -9.16 13.46 5.45
CA TYR A 221 -9.73 12.24 4.86
C TYR A 221 -10.66 11.50 5.84
N LEU A 222 -10.17 11.23 7.05
CA LEU A 222 -10.94 10.49 8.05
C LEU A 222 -12.05 11.36 8.67
N GLY A 223 -11.91 12.68 8.64
CA GLY A 223 -13.00 13.59 8.98
C GLY A 223 -14.23 13.41 8.08
N GLU A 224 -14.01 13.01 6.82
CA GLU A 224 -15.10 12.74 5.86
C GLU A 224 -15.61 11.30 5.91
N VAL A 225 -14.72 10.30 6.06
CA VAL A 225 -15.10 8.90 5.84
C VAL A 225 -14.73 7.93 6.97
N GLY A 226 -14.10 8.39 8.04
CA GLY A 226 -13.62 7.52 9.10
C GLY A 226 -14.67 6.62 9.74
N ASP A 227 -15.92 7.08 9.84
CA ASP A 227 -17.06 6.33 10.36
C ASP A 227 -17.65 5.31 9.36
N LEU A 228 -17.19 5.33 8.11
CA LEU A 228 -17.68 4.48 7.03
C LEU A 228 -16.70 3.37 6.66
N LEU A 229 -15.44 3.49 7.07
CA LEU A 229 -14.38 2.53 6.71
C LEU A 229 -14.35 1.32 7.66
N ASP A 230 -13.97 0.18 7.11
CA ASP A 230 -13.61 -1.03 7.84
C ASP A 230 -12.08 -1.15 8.00
N VAL A 231 -11.30 -0.59 7.05
CA VAL A 231 -9.84 -0.64 7.04
C VAL A 231 -9.24 0.70 6.58
N VAL A 232 -8.19 1.14 7.25
CA VAL A 232 -7.32 2.25 6.83
C VAL A 232 -5.94 1.69 6.47
N MET A 233 -5.52 1.89 5.23
CA MET A 233 -4.24 1.38 4.73
C MET A 233 -3.14 2.43 4.80
N ILE A 234 -2.03 2.08 5.43
CA ILE A 234 -0.77 2.83 5.45
C ILE A 234 0.41 1.89 5.16
N GLY A 235 1.58 2.40 4.94
CA GLY A 235 2.75 1.54 4.77
C GLY A 235 4.05 2.32 4.58
N ASP A 236 5.14 1.60 4.69
CA ASP A 236 6.51 2.00 4.34
C ASP A 236 7.35 0.72 4.19
N ASP A 237 8.14 0.58 3.16
CA ASP A 237 9.06 -0.56 3.01
C ASP A 237 10.29 -0.38 3.93
N LEU A 238 10.28 -1.13 5.03
CA LEU A 238 11.31 -1.06 6.08
C LEU A 238 12.33 -2.20 5.99
N ALA A 239 12.06 -3.20 5.13
CA ALA A 239 12.87 -4.41 5.03
C ALA A 239 13.12 -4.79 3.56
N GLY A 240 14.19 -5.52 3.35
CA GLY A 240 14.50 -6.17 2.07
C GLY A 240 14.38 -7.68 2.17
N GLN A 241 14.89 -8.40 1.15
CA GLN A 241 14.78 -9.87 1.06
C GLN A 241 15.48 -10.62 2.20
N HIS A 242 16.44 -9.99 2.88
CA HIS A 242 17.30 -10.63 3.88
C HIS A 242 17.21 -10.00 5.27
N GLY A 243 16.24 -9.13 5.49
CA GLY A 243 16.00 -8.45 6.77
C GLY A 243 15.87 -6.93 6.65
N PRO A 244 15.90 -6.24 7.80
CA PRO A 244 15.75 -4.79 7.88
C PRO A 244 16.70 -4.00 6.99
N LEU A 245 16.22 -2.91 6.36
CA LEU A 245 17.05 -1.99 5.57
C LEU A 245 17.99 -1.16 6.46
N PHE A 246 17.64 -0.96 7.71
CA PHE A 246 18.44 -0.26 8.73
C PHE A 246 18.20 -0.86 10.11
N SER A 247 19.06 -0.52 11.08
CA SER A 247 18.99 -1.16 12.40
C SER A 247 17.65 -0.93 13.11
N PRO A 248 17.14 -1.91 13.87
CA PRO A 248 15.95 -1.71 14.71
C PRO A 248 16.08 -0.54 15.68
N ARG A 249 17.31 -0.24 16.11
CA ARG A 249 17.58 0.92 16.96
C ARG A 249 17.29 2.23 16.21
N THR A 250 17.79 2.35 14.98
CA THR A 250 17.56 3.53 14.12
C THR A 250 16.06 3.67 13.83
N TYR A 251 15.38 2.58 13.49
CA TYR A 251 13.93 2.57 13.31
C TYR A 251 13.20 3.17 14.50
N ARG A 252 13.44 2.61 15.70
CA ARG A 252 12.75 3.03 16.93
C ARG A 252 13.06 4.46 17.35
N GLN A 253 14.26 4.97 17.00
CA GLN A 253 14.67 6.33 17.39
C GLN A 253 14.22 7.37 16.38
N VAL A 254 14.21 7.06 15.09
CA VAL A 254 14.07 8.05 14.01
C VAL A 254 12.74 7.90 13.28
N VAL A 255 12.39 6.71 12.80
CA VAL A 255 11.22 6.50 11.92
C VAL A 255 9.95 6.28 12.72
N ARG A 256 9.95 5.30 13.63
CA ARG A 256 8.78 4.89 14.42
C ARG A 256 8.03 6.04 15.08
N PRO A 257 8.68 7.06 15.71
CA PRO A 257 7.93 8.17 16.33
C PRO A 257 7.10 8.99 15.34
N ARG A 258 7.56 9.07 14.07
CA ARG A 258 6.86 9.79 12.99
C ARG A 258 5.68 8.97 12.45
N GLN A 259 5.87 7.67 12.31
CA GLN A 259 4.78 6.74 11.97
C GLN A 259 3.72 6.71 13.07
N GLN A 260 4.12 6.68 14.36
CA GLN A 260 3.19 6.71 15.49
C GLN A 260 2.28 7.94 15.44
N ARG A 261 2.80 9.12 15.09
CA ARG A 261 1.96 10.33 14.94
C ARG A 261 0.84 10.16 13.90
N VAL A 262 1.12 9.48 12.81
CA VAL A 262 0.10 9.18 11.78
C VAL A 262 -0.91 8.17 12.32
N ILE A 263 -0.45 7.12 12.99
CA ILE A 263 -1.28 6.09 13.61
C ILE A 263 -2.19 6.69 14.69
N ASP A 264 -1.65 7.51 15.61
CA ASP A 264 -2.42 8.21 16.64
C ASP A 264 -3.52 9.09 16.01
N THR A 265 -3.22 9.71 14.86
CA THR A 265 -4.22 10.49 14.11
C THR A 265 -5.33 9.59 13.58
N ILE A 266 -5.00 8.43 13.02
CA ILE A 266 -6.00 7.47 12.54
C ILE A 266 -6.89 7.01 13.71
N GLU A 267 -6.31 6.55 14.80
CA GLU A 267 -7.03 6.06 15.99
C GLU A 267 -7.97 7.12 16.59
N SER A 268 -7.59 8.40 16.51
CA SER A 268 -8.42 9.50 17.02
C SER A 268 -9.65 9.80 16.16
N HIS A 269 -9.70 9.32 14.90
CA HIS A 269 -10.75 9.64 13.93
C HIS A 269 -11.63 8.46 13.54
N THR A 270 -11.18 7.22 13.75
CA THR A 270 -11.92 6.04 13.30
C THR A 270 -11.71 4.82 14.22
N GLN A 271 -12.61 3.84 14.11
CA GLN A 271 -12.48 2.51 14.69
C GLN A 271 -12.10 1.46 13.62
N ALA A 272 -11.82 1.88 12.40
CA ALA A 272 -11.37 1.01 11.33
C ALA A 272 -10.03 0.37 11.69
N LYS A 273 -9.80 -0.85 11.20
CA LYS A 273 -8.53 -1.56 11.41
C LYS A 273 -7.39 -0.89 10.67
N ILE A 274 -6.25 -0.76 11.31
CA ILE A 274 -5.04 -0.20 10.71
C ILE A 274 -4.26 -1.31 10.03
N TRP A 275 -4.19 -1.23 8.70
CA TRP A 275 -3.48 -2.13 7.85
C TRP A 275 -2.14 -1.50 7.42
N TYR A 276 -1.05 -2.24 7.61
CA TYR A 276 0.29 -1.76 7.34
C TYR A 276 0.99 -2.60 6.27
N HIS A 277 1.44 -1.93 5.21
CA HIS A 277 2.24 -2.53 4.16
C HIS A 277 3.74 -2.35 4.43
N THR A 278 4.49 -3.44 4.35
CA THR A 278 5.95 -3.43 4.25
C THR A 278 6.43 -4.71 3.60
N CYS A 279 7.12 -4.59 2.47
CA CYS A 279 7.73 -5.72 1.79
C CYS A 279 8.94 -6.29 2.56
N GLY A 280 9.38 -7.48 2.18
CA GLY A 280 10.60 -8.10 2.70
C GLY A 280 10.44 -8.83 4.02
N ASP A 281 11.59 -9.15 4.63
CA ASP A 281 11.65 -9.78 5.95
C ASP A 281 11.54 -8.71 7.05
N CYS A 282 10.32 -8.37 7.38
CA CYS A 282 9.99 -7.41 8.43
C CYS A 282 9.78 -8.05 9.82
N SER A 283 10.06 -9.34 9.97
CA SER A 283 9.80 -10.11 11.21
C SER A 283 10.35 -9.45 12.47
N THR A 284 11.48 -8.75 12.36
CA THR A 284 12.10 -8.00 13.45
C THR A 284 11.24 -6.84 13.96
N TYR A 285 10.38 -6.27 13.11
CA TYR A 285 9.57 -5.10 13.42
C TYR A 285 8.13 -5.43 13.83
N ILE A 286 7.67 -6.68 13.66
CA ILE A 286 6.30 -7.07 14.02
C ILE A 286 5.93 -6.70 15.47
N PRO A 287 6.80 -6.91 16.49
CA PRO A 287 6.49 -6.44 17.85
C PRO A 287 6.29 -4.93 17.95
N ASP A 288 7.09 -4.15 17.18
CA ASP A 288 6.92 -2.70 17.15
C ASP A 288 5.60 -2.30 16.49
N PHE A 289 5.17 -3.02 15.45
CA PHE A 289 3.88 -2.79 14.77
C PHE A 289 2.69 -3.04 15.70
N ILE A 290 2.70 -4.16 16.42
CA ILE A 290 1.68 -4.50 17.42
C ILE A 290 1.62 -3.42 18.51
N GLU A 291 2.77 -3.00 19.06
CA GLU A 291 2.84 -1.94 20.08
C GLU A 291 2.33 -0.59 19.57
N MET A 292 2.46 -0.31 18.28
CA MET A 292 1.96 0.94 17.65
C MET A 292 0.47 0.93 17.39
N GLY A 293 -0.22 -0.21 17.52
CA GLY A 293 -1.65 -0.32 17.25
C GLY A 293 -1.98 -0.75 15.80
N ILE A 294 -1.01 -1.33 15.08
CA ILE A 294 -1.27 -1.92 13.76
C ILE A 294 -1.99 -3.25 13.93
N ASP A 295 -3.17 -3.37 13.30
CA ASP A 295 -4.02 -4.55 13.38
C ASP A 295 -3.68 -5.60 12.31
N VAL A 296 -3.15 -5.18 11.15
CA VAL A 296 -3.01 -6.03 9.96
C VAL A 296 -1.67 -5.81 9.28
N LEU A 297 -0.95 -6.89 9.00
CA LEU A 297 0.32 -6.88 8.26
C LEU A 297 0.12 -7.40 6.83
N ASN A 298 0.66 -6.67 5.85
CA ASN A 298 0.70 -7.02 4.42
C ASN A 298 2.11 -6.78 3.85
N PRO A 299 2.57 -7.51 2.85
CA PRO A 299 1.92 -8.61 2.12
C PRO A 299 2.20 -10.00 2.70
N VAL A 300 2.95 -10.11 3.78
CA VAL A 300 3.45 -11.38 4.36
C VAL A 300 4.28 -12.13 3.33
N GLN A 301 5.48 -11.62 3.06
CA GLN A 301 6.35 -12.14 2.00
C GLN A 301 7.03 -13.45 2.43
N ILE A 302 6.29 -14.57 2.36
CA ILE A 302 6.72 -15.90 2.84
C ILE A 302 7.95 -16.47 2.12
N SER A 303 8.39 -15.85 1.03
CA SER A 303 9.64 -16.19 0.33
C SER A 303 10.91 -15.74 1.07
N THR A 304 10.78 -14.90 2.10
CA THR A 304 11.93 -14.38 2.86
C THR A 304 12.18 -15.20 4.14
N PRO A 305 13.44 -15.27 4.62
CA PRO A 305 13.83 -16.20 5.69
C PRO A 305 13.07 -16.06 7.01
N GLY A 306 12.76 -14.82 7.42
CA GLY A 306 12.09 -14.56 8.71
C GLY A 306 10.55 -14.58 8.64
N MET A 307 9.96 -14.79 7.45
CA MET A 307 8.52 -14.66 7.22
C MET A 307 7.85 -16.03 6.94
N ASP A 308 8.36 -17.11 7.54
CA ASP A 308 7.72 -18.43 7.48
C ASP A 308 6.29 -18.38 8.04
N ALA A 309 5.31 -18.81 7.24
CA ALA A 309 3.90 -18.66 7.53
C ALA A 309 3.50 -19.28 8.89
N ARG A 310 4.00 -20.49 9.20
CA ARG A 310 3.69 -21.20 10.45
C ARG A 310 4.29 -20.49 11.65
N GLN A 311 5.55 -20.07 11.54
CA GLN A 311 6.22 -19.33 12.63
C GLN A 311 5.52 -17.99 12.90
N LEU A 312 5.10 -17.28 11.87
CA LEU A 312 4.35 -16.03 12.01
C LEU A 312 3.02 -16.28 12.74
N LYS A 313 2.26 -17.28 12.27
CA LYS A 313 0.96 -17.63 12.86
C LYS A 313 1.11 -18.06 14.33
N ASP A 314 2.05 -18.95 14.62
CA ASP A 314 2.26 -19.48 15.98
C ASP A 314 2.72 -18.39 16.95
N LYS A 315 3.45 -17.37 16.48
CA LYS A 315 4.06 -16.35 17.33
C LYS A 315 3.19 -15.11 17.53
N TRP A 316 2.51 -14.65 16.46
CA TRP A 316 1.81 -13.37 16.48
C TRP A 316 0.37 -13.44 15.96
N GLY A 317 -0.10 -14.62 15.53
CA GLY A 317 -1.41 -14.77 14.90
C GLY A 317 -2.63 -14.47 15.77
N ASP A 318 -2.44 -14.30 17.10
CA ASP A 318 -3.47 -13.84 18.02
C ASP A 318 -3.44 -12.32 18.26
N GLU A 319 -2.37 -11.64 17.81
CA GLU A 319 -2.14 -10.21 18.07
C GLU A 319 -2.24 -9.36 16.81
N ILE A 320 -1.90 -9.91 15.63
CA ILE A 320 -1.94 -9.21 14.36
C ILE A 320 -2.52 -10.12 13.27
N ALA A 321 -3.42 -9.60 12.45
CA ALA A 321 -3.95 -10.31 11.30
C ALA A 321 -2.96 -10.29 10.12
N PHE A 322 -2.92 -11.37 9.34
CA PHE A 322 -2.06 -11.48 8.18
C PHE A 322 -2.87 -11.36 6.89
N TRP A 323 -2.56 -10.34 6.07
CA TRP A 323 -3.21 -10.09 4.80
C TRP A 323 -2.23 -10.33 3.66
N GLY A 324 -2.24 -11.53 3.13
CA GLY A 324 -1.28 -12.03 2.15
C GLY A 324 -0.74 -13.40 2.55
N GLY A 325 0.47 -13.72 2.12
CA GLY A 325 1.11 -15.01 2.44
C GLY A 325 0.50 -16.24 1.77
N GLY A 326 -0.52 -16.06 0.93
CA GLY A 326 -1.21 -17.18 0.26
C GLY A 326 -0.35 -17.91 -0.76
N ILE A 327 0.66 -17.24 -1.33
CA ILE A 327 1.55 -17.82 -2.35
C ILE A 327 2.92 -17.14 -2.32
N ASP A 328 3.99 -17.89 -2.61
CA ASP A 328 5.29 -17.35 -2.94
C ASP A 328 5.23 -16.76 -4.36
N SER A 329 5.14 -15.43 -4.41
CA SER A 329 5.04 -14.67 -5.66
C SER A 329 6.37 -14.60 -6.45
N GLN A 330 7.49 -14.95 -5.85
CA GLN A 330 8.81 -14.87 -6.48
C GLN A 330 9.24 -16.18 -7.11
N HIS A 331 8.99 -17.31 -6.46
CA HIS A 331 9.54 -18.60 -6.88
C HIS A 331 8.44 -19.59 -7.34
N VAL A 332 7.24 -19.53 -6.76
CA VAL A 332 6.18 -20.49 -7.08
C VAL A 332 5.23 -19.93 -8.15
N LEU A 333 4.65 -18.75 -7.92
CA LEU A 333 3.65 -18.18 -8.83
C LEU A 333 4.14 -18.05 -10.29
N PRO A 334 5.37 -17.54 -10.57
CA PRO A 334 5.82 -17.33 -11.95
C PRO A 334 6.32 -18.60 -12.66
N THR A 335 6.59 -19.70 -11.94
CA THR A 335 7.31 -20.85 -12.50
C THR A 335 6.61 -22.19 -12.35
N ALA A 336 5.65 -22.31 -11.45
CA ALA A 336 4.97 -23.56 -11.16
C ALA A 336 3.76 -23.79 -12.09
N THR A 337 3.30 -25.04 -12.16
CA THR A 337 2.05 -25.36 -12.86
C THR A 337 0.83 -24.83 -12.08
N PRO A 338 -0.32 -24.60 -12.74
CA PRO A 338 -1.54 -24.19 -12.05
C PRO A 338 -1.95 -25.12 -10.90
N GLU A 339 -1.70 -26.43 -11.03
CA GLU A 339 -1.99 -27.42 -9.98
C GLU A 339 -1.08 -27.22 -8.76
N ALA A 340 0.21 -26.98 -8.99
CA ALA A 340 1.18 -26.71 -7.92
C ALA A 340 0.91 -25.39 -7.22
N VAL A 341 0.54 -24.33 -7.95
CA VAL A 341 0.09 -23.05 -7.38
C VAL A 341 -1.14 -23.27 -6.49
N ARG A 342 -2.14 -24.01 -6.97
CA ARG A 342 -3.36 -24.32 -6.19
C ARG A 342 -3.06 -25.09 -4.90
N GLU A 343 -2.14 -26.03 -4.93
CA GLU A 343 -1.75 -26.80 -3.75
C GLU A 343 -0.99 -25.94 -2.74
N ALA A 344 -0.05 -25.11 -3.20
CA ALA A 344 0.68 -24.16 -2.34
C ALA A 344 -0.27 -23.17 -1.65
N VAL A 345 -1.25 -22.64 -2.38
CA VAL A 345 -2.27 -21.76 -1.79
C VAL A 345 -3.09 -22.49 -0.73
N ARG A 346 -3.52 -23.73 -0.99
CA ARG A 346 -4.28 -24.52 -0.01
C ARG A 346 -3.49 -24.78 1.26
N GLU A 347 -2.20 -25.10 1.13
CA GLU A 347 -1.32 -25.31 2.28
C GLU A 347 -1.21 -24.04 3.13
N ASN A 348 -0.88 -22.89 2.51
CA ASN A 348 -0.74 -21.63 3.22
C ASN A 348 -2.04 -21.17 3.88
N VAL A 349 -3.17 -21.27 3.17
CA VAL A 349 -4.51 -21.00 3.71
C VAL A 349 -4.86 -21.85 4.93
N THR A 350 -4.31 -23.07 5.02
CA THR A 350 -4.53 -23.96 6.19
C THR A 350 -3.67 -23.53 7.39
N ILE A 351 -2.59 -22.79 7.15
CA ILE A 351 -1.72 -22.27 8.20
C ILE A 351 -2.31 -21.01 8.83
N PHE A 352 -2.73 -20.07 8.01
CA PHE A 352 -3.30 -18.79 8.47
C PHE A 352 -4.78 -18.89 8.84
#